data_bfe566e641d1b72241b38ebe88cd259e
#
_entry.id   bfe566e641d1b72241b38ebe88cd259e
#
_cell.length_a   1.000
_cell.length_b   1.000
_cell.length_c   1.000
_cell.angle_alpha   90.00
_cell.angle_beta   90.00
_cell.angle_gamma   90.00
#
_symmetry.space_group_name_H-M   'P 1'
#
loop_
_entity.id
_entity.type
_entity.pdbx_description
1 polymer ?
#
loop_
_entity_poly.entity_id
_entity_poly.type
_entity_poly.pdbx_seq_one_letter_code
_entity_poly.pdbx_strand_id
1 'polypeptide(L)'
;MNRARLLLMLVLWLATGCQGAAASLPEARTAGETAVSAPPVSAAQPAPANPALPPTFTPPAPAGVAAATTPADHARFSAQTPSPTAPIPTNTPVTPSPTPLSTPMPTYTGTLALPAAEPTLALTIKPFDQYAFHEIMPYQAFPRPVGDNGWGMHWIPTPRQAPGVVDRFVAELARMHVKWVVFLQEVGHVGDNDYLVEQLVANGIMPVMRLYQPTLNPYGGDVGALVAHYRAKGVYYYQIYNEPNVNVENTQGFANPNRYALAWAITARQVVNNGGLPGLGALSPGGEYNHYEFLDRTLSAIQFHGDENLLNHAWLSVHNYHGLRAFDDPDGFLLFRTYDEIVRKHLRRSLPMIGTEGGSYSPNTAVATQLLAQQYGYMGTAEPYYFAFSYWLLANQEGGSIDDAWEWQALFRRDFVHPVVTEFFYRNGR
;
A
#
# COMPACT_ATOMS: atom_id res chain seq x y z
N MET A 1 9.19 -8.47 -19.20
CA MET A 1 9.32 -9.40 -18.07
C MET A 1 7.92 -9.72 -17.57
N ASN A 2 7.60 -10.96 -17.34
CA ASN A 2 6.25 -11.40 -17.02
C ASN A 2 5.87 -10.95 -15.58
N ARG A 3 4.72 -10.30 -15.38
CA ARG A 3 4.26 -9.75 -14.09
C ARG A 3 4.30 -10.77 -12.93
N ALA A 4 4.06 -12.05 -13.24
CA ALA A 4 4.13 -13.14 -12.28
C ALA A 4 5.55 -13.38 -11.70
N ARG A 5 6.61 -13.07 -12.46
CA ARG A 5 7.99 -13.21 -11.97
C ARG A 5 8.39 -12.08 -11.01
N LEU A 6 7.85 -10.88 -11.22
CA LEU A 6 8.13 -9.74 -10.34
C LEU A 6 7.50 -9.97 -8.95
N LEU A 7 6.30 -10.53 -8.91
CA LEU A 7 5.61 -10.84 -7.67
C LEU A 7 6.26 -12.01 -6.91
N LEU A 8 6.74 -13.03 -7.64
CA LEU A 8 7.43 -14.17 -7.04
C LEU A 8 8.76 -13.76 -6.37
N MET A 9 9.45 -12.77 -6.94
CA MET A 9 10.66 -12.22 -6.32
C MET A 9 10.38 -11.48 -5.02
N LEU A 10 9.26 -10.78 -4.91
CA LEU A 10 8.85 -10.11 -3.67
C LEU A 10 8.70 -11.11 -2.51
N VAL A 11 8.07 -12.25 -2.77
CA VAL A 11 7.82 -13.28 -1.74
C VAL A 11 9.10 -14.04 -1.37
N LEU A 12 9.97 -14.36 -2.34
CA LEU A 12 11.24 -15.04 -2.04
C LEU A 12 12.22 -14.16 -1.25
N TRP A 13 12.25 -12.86 -1.51
CA TRP A 13 13.17 -11.96 -0.80
C TRP A 13 12.75 -11.74 0.66
N LEU A 14 11.46 -11.68 0.94
CA LEU A 14 10.92 -11.56 2.29
C LEU A 14 11.16 -12.82 3.15
N ALA A 15 11.33 -13.99 2.52
CA ALA A 15 11.59 -15.24 3.23
C ALA A 15 13.10 -15.50 3.52
N THR A 16 14.02 -14.87 2.78
CA THR A 16 15.49 -15.12 2.92
C THR A 16 16.23 -14.05 3.70
N GLY A 17 15.64 -12.90 4.00
CA GLY A 17 16.24 -11.78 4.71
C GLY A 17 16.54 -11.99 6.20
N CYS A 18 16.15 -13.12 6.81
CA CYS A 18 16.30 -13.38 8.24
C CYS A 18 17.43 -14.35 8.62
N GLN A 19 18.41 -14.60 7.77
CA GLN A 19 19.56 -15.44 8.16
C GLN A 19 20.89 -14.68 8.09
N GLY A 20 21.37 -14.30 9.25
CA GLY A 20 22.79 -14.32 9.57
C GLY A 20 23.58 -13.05 9.46
N ALA A 21 23.93 -12.50 10.61
CA ALA A 21 25.31 -12.09 10.89
C ALA A 21 25.51 -12.01 12.41
N ALA A 22 25.98 -13.09 12.99
CA ALA A 22 26.67 -13.02 14.29
C ALA A 22 28.09 -12.46 14.01
N ALA A 23 28.27 -11.16 14.23
CA ALA A 23 29.59 -10.55 14.24
C ALA A 23 30.15 -10.58 15.67
N SER A 24 31.27 -11.28 15.82
CA SER A 24 32.10 -11.31 17.04
C SER A 24 32.58 -9.92 17.45
N LEU A 25 32.36 -9.57 18.69
CA LEU A 25 32.94 -8.38 19.34
C LEU A 25 34.37 -8.67 19.80
N PRO A 26 35.27 -7.68 19.74
CA PRO A 26 36.63 -7.84 20.28
C PRO A 26 36.66 -7.64 21.80
N GLU A 27 37.53 -8.43 22.48
CA GLU A 27 37.84 -8.35 23.89
C GLU A 27 38.42 -6.98 24.29
N ALA A 28 37.90 -6.41 25.36
CA ALA A 28 38.57 -5.32 26.07
C ALA A 28 38.85 -5.71 27.52
N ARG A 29 40.07 -5.40 27.93
CA ARG A 29 40.76 -5.78 29.15
C ARG A 29 40.17 -5.19 30.44
N THR A 30 40.22 -6.03 31.43
CA THR A 30 40.27 -5.90 32.90
C THR A 30 40.65 -4.58 33.54
N ALA A 31 39.91 -4.17 34.61
CA ALA A 31 40.46 -3.75 35.88
C ALA A 31 39.43 -3.74 37.03
N GLY A 32 39.68 -4.41 38.15
CA GLY A 32 39.42 -3.95 39.54
C GLY A 32 38.13 -4.46 40.23
N GLU A 33 38.28 -5.54 40.94
CA GLU A 33 37.78 -5.95 42.25
C GLU A 33 36.75 -5.07 42.98
N THR A 34 35.61 -5.68 43.37
CA THR A 34 35.27 -5.87 44.81
C THR A 34 34.17 -6.94 44.95
N ALA A 35 34.41 -7.89 45.83
CA ALA A 35 33.56 -9.04 46.10
C ALA A 35 32.35 -8.64 46.97
N VAL A 36 31.12 -9.01 46.54
CA VAL A 36 29.96 -9.12 47.41
C VAL A 36 29.34 -10.50 47.24
N SER A 37 29.20 -11.20 48.35
CA SER A 37 28.70 -12.57 48.52
C SER A 37 27.27 -12.74 47.97
N ALA A 38 27.06 -13.77 47.15
CA ALA A 38 25.76 -14.20 46.67
C ALA A 38 25.15 -15.31 47.54
N PRO A 39 23.82 -15.35 47.69
CA PRO A 39 23.12 -16.44 48.36
C PRO A 39 23.01 -17.70 47.50
N PRO A 40 22.72 -18.90 48.08
CA PRO A 40 22.84 -20.18 47.43
C PRO A 40 21.72 -20.42 46.37
N VAL A 41 22.15 -20.97 45.24
CA VAL A 41 21.27 -21.35 44.11
C VAL A 41 20.57 -22.67 44.44
N SER A 42 19.24 -22.66 44.36
CA SER A 42 18.39 -23.83 44.41
C SER A 42 18.51 -24.64 43.11
N ALA A 43 18.59 -25.97 43.21
CA ALA A 43 18.77 -26.88 42.10
C ALA A 43 17.65 -26.80 41.05
N ALA A 44 18.02 -26.65 39.82
CA ALA A 44 17.11 -26.64 38.68
C ALA A 44 16.59 -28.05 38.35
N GLN A 45 15.29 -28.18 38.14
CA GLN A 45 14.66 -29.38 37.58
C GLN A 45 15.05 -29.52 36.09
N PRO A 46 15.21 -30.76 35.57
CA PRO A 46 15.48 -30.98 34.17
C PRO A 46 14.28 -30.63 33.29
N ALA A 47 14.55 -29.97 32.16
CA ALA A 47 13.55 -29.63 31.16
C ALA A 47 12.98 -30.88 30.45
N PRO A 48 11.70 -30.86 30.03
CA PRO A 48 11.12 -31.96 29.28
C PRO A 48 11.73 -32.08 27.90
N ALA A 49 11.93 -33.32 27.44
CA ALA A 49 12.51 -33.66 26.15
C ALA A 49 11.66 -33.12 24.98
N ASN A 50 12.31 -32.51 24.03
CA ASN A 50 11.69 -32.03 22.76
C ASN A 50 11.10 -33.24 21.99
N PRO A 51 9.89 -33.11 21.41
CA PRO A 51 9.38 -34.09 20.47
C PRO A 51 10.21 -34.10 19.19
N ALA A 52 10.46 -35.30 18.67
CA ALA A 52 11.24 -35.52 17.45
C ALA A 52 10.64 -34.79 16.25
N LEU A 53 11.50 -34.12 15.47
CA LEU A 53 11.16 -33.48 14.22
C LEU A 53 10.69 -34.52 13.19
N PRO A 54 9.68 -34.24 12.36
CA PRO A 54 9.29 -35.10 11.25
C PRO A 54 10.40 -35.19 10.20
N PRO A 55 10.46 -36.30 9.42
CA PRO A 55 11.56 -36.55 8.47
C PRO A 55 11.56 -35.49 7.36
N THR A 56 12.76 -34.96 7.08
CA THR A 56 13.06 -34.05 6.00
C THR A 56 12.81 -34.72 4.65
N PHE A 57 11.95 -34.13 3.85
CA PHE A 57 11.72 -34.55 2.47
C PHE A 57 12.92 -34.13 1.62
N THR A 58 13.68 -35.06 1.10
CA THR A 58 14.77 -34.83 0.15
C THR A 58 14.18 -34.91 -1.26
N PRO A 59 14.21 -33.83 -2.05
CA PRO A 59 13.76 -33.93 -3.45
C PRO A 59 14.76 -34.73 -4.28
N PRO A 60 14.31 -35.50 -5.30
CA PRO A 60 15.19 -36.26 -6.18
C PRO A 60 16.10 -35.34 -7.01
N ALA A 61 17.35 -35.76 -7.21
CA ALA A 61 18.33 -35.05 -7.99
C ALA A 61 17.88 -34.87 -9.45
N PRO A 62 18.09 -33.72 -10.08
CA PRO A 62 17.79 -33.55 -11.50
C PRO A 62 18.72 -34.36 -12.35
N ALA A 63 18.15 -35.09 -13.32
CA ALA A 63 18.89 -35.85 -14.34
C ALA A 63 19.75 -34.89 -15.16
N GLY A 64 21.00 -35.30 -15.37
CA GLY A 64 22.03 -34.51 -16.05
C GLY A 64 21.62 -34.15 -17.48
N VAL A 65 21.77 -32.87 -17.82
CA VAL A 65 21.75 -32.40 -19.20
C VAL A 65 23.16 -32.00 -19.57
N ALA A 66 23.62 -32.62 -20.67
CA ALA A 66 24.96 -32.45 -21.24
C ALA A 66 25.19 -30.99 -21.66
N ALA A 67 26.43 -30.55 -21.45
CA ALA A 67 26.96 -29.26 -21.89
C ALA A 67 26.90 -29.17 -23.43
N ALA A 68 26.32 -28.08 -23.92
CA ALA A 68 26.43 -27.63 -25.30
C ALA A 68 26.97 -26.20 -25.33
N THR A 69 27.99 -26.01 -26.09
CA THR A 69 28.81 -24.84 -26.37
C THR A 69 28.01 -23.68 -26.96
N THR A 70 28.35 -22.45 -26.53
CA THR A 70 28.02 -21.19 -27.22
C THR A 70 28.50 -21.16 -28.67
N PRO A 71 27.81 -20.47 -29.57
CA PRO A 71 28.20 -19.12 -29.90
C PRO A 71 27.04 -18.14 -30.12
N ALA A 72 27.41 -16.85 -30.05
CA ALA A 72 26.60 -15.70 -30.38
C ALA A 72 26.02 -15.75 -31.79
N ASP A 73 24.74 -15.39 -31.94
CA ASP A 73 24.33 -14.69 -33.15
C ASP A 73 23.02 -13.91 -32.96
N HIS A 74 22.98 -12.84 -33.71
CA HIS A 74 22.05 -11.72 -33.71
C HIS A 74 20.58 -12.07 -33.96
N ALA A 75 19.73 -11.28 -33.30
CA ALA A 75 18.32 -11.17 -33.57
C ALA A 75 18.00 -10.98 -35.04
N ARG A 76 17.16 -11.85 -35.59
CA ARG A 76 16.37 -11.57 -36.80
C ARG A 76 14.90 -11.52 -36.43
N PHE A 77 14.35 -10.32 -36.52
CA PHE A 77 12.89 -10.13 -36.62
C PHE A 77 12.42 -10.75 -37.93
N SER A 78 11.65 -11.83 -37.86
CA SER A 78 10.91 -12.34 -39.01
C SER A 78 9.69 -11.46 -39.22
N ALA A 79 9.69 -10.71 -40.32
CA ALA A 79 8.51 -10.02 -40.82
C ALA A 79 7.47 -11.08 -41.25
N GLN A 80 6.30 -11.04 -40.62
CA GLN A 80 5.14 -11.76 -41.08
C GLN A 80 4.63 -11.14 -42.38
N THR A 81 4.60 -11.96 -43.41
CA THR A 81 3.99 -11.63 -44.72
C THR A 81 2.49 -11.40 -44.54
N PRO A 82 1.90 -10.31 -45.07
CA PRO A 82 0.47 -10.08 -44.93
C PRO A 82 -0.32 -11.10 -45.80
N SER A 83 -1.32 -11.69 -45.18
CA SER A 83 -2.32 -12.55 -45.81
C SER A 83 -3.16 -11.75 -46.81
N PRO A 84 -3.64 -12.35 -47.92
CA PRO A 84 -4.32 -11.63 -48.99
C PRO A 84 -5.62 -10.99 -48.51
N THR A 85 -5.74 -9.72 -48.80
CA THR A 85 -6.90 -8.86 -48.52
C THR A 85 -8.17 -9.37 -49.17
N ALA A 86 -9.22 -9.59 -48.41
CA ALA A 86 -10.57 -9.85 -48.92
C ALA A 86 -11.09 -8.59 -49.66
N PRO A 87 -11.92 -8.77 -50.73
CA PRO A 87 -12.37 -7.64 -51.52
C PRO A 87 -13.29 -6.72 -50.70
N ILE A 88 -13.03 -5.42 -50.81
CA ILE A 88 -13.84 -4.36 -50.23
C ILE A 88 -15.23 -4.37 -50.86
N PRO A 89 -16.34 -4.40 -50.09
CA PRO A 89 -17.67 -4.25 -50.63
C PRO A 89 -17.86 -2.82 -51.17
N THR A 90 -18.25 -2.72 -52.41
CA THR A 90 -18.62 -1.49 -53.13
C THR A 90 -19.83 -0.86 -52.41
N ASN A 91 -19.67 0.33 -51.91
CA ASN A 91 -20.75 1.13 -51.34
C ASN A 91 -21.73 1.55 -52.46
N THR A 92 -22.92 1.00 -52.43
CA THR A 92 -24.05 1.49 -53.21
C THR A 92 -24.51 2.83 -52.56
N PRO A 93 -24.79 3.89 -53.35
CA PRO A 93 -25.28 5.15 -52.81
C PRO A 93 -26.66 4.95 -52.15
N VAL A 94 -26.74 5.20 -50.82
CA VAL A 94 -28.02 5.23 -50.11
C VAL A 94 -28.68 6.57 -50.39
N THR A 95 -29.84 6.56 -51.01
CA THR A 95 -30.68 7.73 -51.20
C THR A 95 -31.12 8.27 -49.84
N PRO A 96 -30.97 9.58 -49.56
CA PRO A 96 -31.34 10.14 -48.26
C PRO A 96 -32.86 9.99 -48.08
N SER A 97 -33.24 9.35 -46.98
CA SER A 97 -34.63 9.29 -46.52
C SER A 97 -35.09 10.69 -46.07
N PRO A 98 -36.33 11.11 -46.35
CA PRO A 98 -36.78 12.42 -45.98
C PRO A 98 -36.81 12.60 -44.45
N THR A 99 -36.19 13.67 -44.00
CA THR A 99 -36.15 14.08 -42.60
C THR A 99 -37.58 14.25 -42.08
N PRO A 100 -37.97 13.60 -40.97
CA PRO A 100 -39.29 13.87 -40.38
C PRO A 100 -39.35 15.28 -39.85
N LEU A 101 -40.39 15.97 -40.22
CA LEU A 101 -40.74 17.32 -39.70
C LEU A 101 -40.77 17.25 -38.16
N SER A 102 -39.90 18.02 -37.50
CA SER A 102 -39.92 18.14 -36.06
C SER A 102 -41.23 18.81 -35.61
N THR A 103 -42.09 18.07 -34.96
CA THR A 103 -43.25 18.61 -34.24
C THR A 103 -42.73 19.51 -33.14
N PRO A 104 -43.22 20.76 -33.00
CA PRO A 104 -42.76 21.61 -31.90
C PRO A 104 -43.14 20.98 -30.57
N MET A 105 -42.15 20.79 -29.72
CA MET A 105 -42.32 20.31 -28.35
C MET A 105 -43.06 21.37 -27.54
N PRO A 106 -44.11 21.03 -26.77
CA PRO A 106 -44.82 22.00 -25.95
C PRO A 106 -43.84 22.64 -24.93
N THR A 107 -43.75 23.96 -24.98
CA THR A 107 -42.97 24.74 -24.02
C THR A 107 -43.67 24.66 -22.67
N TYR A 108 -43.10 23.96 -21.72
CA TYR A 108 -43.59 23.91 -20.34
C TYR A 108 -43.20 25.21 -19.64
N THR A 109 -44.16 26.10 -19.45
CA THR A 109 -44.00 27.38 -18.72
C THR A 109 -44.35 27.27 -17.23
N GLY A 110 -44.31 26.06 -16.67
CA GLY A 110 -44.46 25.85 -15.24
C GLY A 110 -43.17 26.18 -14.50
N THR A 111 -43.18 27.17 -13.63
CA THR A 111 -42.12 27.40 -12.66
C THR A 111 -42.07 26.19 -11.72
N LEU A 112 -41.13 25.28 -11.91
CA LEU A 112 -40.84 24.24 -10.91
C LEU A 112 -40.40 24.95 -9.64
N ALA A 113 -41.29 25.04 -8.64
CA ALA A 113 -40.87 25.40 -7.30
C ALA A 113 -39.88 24.33 -6.84
N LEU A 114 -38.59 24.70 -6.73
CA LEU A 114 -37.61 23.85 -6.09
C LEU A 114 -38.10 23.56 -4.68
N PRO A 115 -38.14 22.30 -4.24
CA PRO A 115 -38.48 22.01 -2.85
C PRO A 115 -37.54 22.83 -1.97
N ALA A 116 -38.07 23.44 -0.93
CA ALA A 116 -37.29 24.18 0.05
C ALA A 116 -36.16 23.27 0.51
N ALA A 117 -34.91 23.76 0.43
CA ALA A 117 -33.75 23.02 0.88
C ALA A 117 -34.02 22.54 2.30
N GLU A 118 -34.05 21.24 2.53
CA GLU A 118 -34.14 20.71 3.88
C GLU A 118 -32.99 21.32 4.70
N PRO A 119 -33.26 21.71 5.96
CA PRO A 119 -32.22 22.28 6.80
C PRO A 119 -31.09 21.25 6.89
N THR A 120 -29.98 21.58 6.27
CA THR A 120 -28.77 20.80 6.41
C THR A 120 -28.40 20.86 7.88
N LEU A 121 -28.70 19.82 8.64
CA LEU A 121 -28.20 19.66 10.00
C LEU A 121 -26.68 19.81 9.91
N ALA A 122 -26.18 20.93 10.43
CA ALA A 122 -24.74 21.14 10.53
C ALA A 122 -24.16 19.99 11.37
N LEU A 123 -23.53 19.02 10.73
CA LEU A 123 -22.88 17.93 11.42
C LEU A 123 -21.78 18.54 12.29
N THR A 124 -21.97 18.51 13.61
CA THR A 124 -20.92 18.92 14.55
C THR A 124 -19.82 17.86 14.47
N ILE A 125 -18.72 18.18 13.79
CA ILE A 125 -17.57 17.30 13.69
C ILE A 125 -16.86 17.32 15.04
N LYS A 126 -16.79 16.15 15.69
CA LYS A 126 -16.03 15.94 16.93
C LYS A 126 -14.57 15.65 16.58
N PRO A 127 -13.62 15.83 17.51
CA PRO A 127 -12.32 15.17 17.46
C PRO A 127 -12.47 13.65 17.27
N PHE A 128 -11.60 13.02 16.47
CA PHE A 128 -11.77 11.61 16.06
C PHE A 128 -11.82 10.63 17.24
N ASP A 129 -11.11 10.91 18.31
CA ASP A 129 -11.03 10.11 19.55
C ASP A 129 -12.29 10.20 20.44
N GLN A 130 -13.24 11.08 20.09
CA GLN A 130 -14.52 11.23 20.78
C GLN A 130 -15.68 10.48 20.11
N TYR A 131 -15.42 9.79 18.98
CA TYR A 131 -16.44 8.96 18.36
C TYR A 131 -16.50 7.59 19.04
N ALA A 132 -17.70 7.20 19.49
CA ALA A 132 -17.90 5.86 20.01
C ALA A 132 -17.85 4.82 18.88
N PHE A 133 -17.53 3.57 19.21
CA PHE A 133 -17.34 2.49 18.25
C PHE A 133 -18.52 2.29 17.26
N HIS A 134 -19.76 2.53 17.72
CA HIS A 134 -20.96 2.43 16.88
C HIS A 134 -21.30 3.72 16.12
N GLU A 135 -20.65 4.83 16.42
CA GLU A 135 -20.88 6.09 15.71
C GLU A 135 -20.13 6.14 14.39
N ILE A 136 -20.83 6.60 13.35
CA ILE A 136 -20.21 6.85 12.05
C ILE A 136 -19.32 8.09 12.15
N MET A 137 -18.02 7.89 11.94
CA MET A 137 -17.07 8.99 11.85
C MET A 137 -17.06 9.54 10.42
N PRO A 138 -17.43 10.81 10.19
CA PRO A 138 -17.34 11.41 8.86
C PRO A 138 -15.87 11.58 8.46
N TYR A 139 -15.56 11.51 7.16
CA TYR A 139 -14.16 11.56 6.71
C TYR A 139 -13.44 12.86 7.12
N GLN A 140 -14.17 13.96 7.36
CA GLN A 140 -13.61 15.22 7.84
C GLN A 140 -13.07 15.16 9.29
N ALA A 141 -13.49 14.15 10.08
CA ALA A 141 -13.02 13.94 11.45
C ALA A 141 -11.72 13.12 11.52
N PHE A 142 -11.32 12.51 10.41
CA PHE A 142 -10.07 11.74 10.36
C PHE A 142 -8.87 12.67 10.43
N PRO A 143 -7.83 12.35 11.25
CA PRO A 143 -6.64 13.18 11.42
C PRO A 143 -5.91 13.42 10.10
N ARG A 144 -5.52 14.68 9.87
CA ARG A 144 -4.70 15.08 8.72
C ARG A 144 -3.52 15.93 9.19
N PRO A 145 -2.36 15.90 8.51
CA PRO A 145 -1.22 16.73 8.89
C PRO A 145 -1.52 18.21 8.65
N VAL A 146 -0.86 19.07 9.42
CA VAL A 146 -0.96 20.53 9.21
C VAL A 146 -0.37 20.89 7.85
N GLY A 147 -1.12 21.69 7.07
CA GLY A 147 -0.71 22.08 5.73
C GLY A 147 -0.72 20.89 4.75
N ASP A 148 -1.68 19.98 4.93
CA ASP A 148 -1.85 18.80 4.09
C ASP A 148 -2.04 19.16 2.62
N ASN A 149 -1.16 18.63 1.77
CA ASN A 149 -1.20 18.76 0.33
C ASN A 149 -1.50 17.44 -0.38
N GLY A 150 -1.76 16.37 0.38
CA GLY A 150 -1.99 15.03 -0.14
C GLY A 150 -0.74 14.33 -0.70
N TRP A 151 0.45 14.91 -0.52
CA TRP A 151 1.69 14.31 -1.00
C TRP A 151 2.22 13.28 -0.02
N GLY A 152 2.25 12.04 -0.46
CA GLY A 152 2.75 10.90 0.30
C GLY A 152 3.97 10.25 -0.36
N MET A 153 4.63 9.40 0.41
CA MET A 153 5.77 8.61 -0.05
C MET A 153 5.80 7.27 0.69
N HIS A 154 6.07 6.18 -0.03
CA HIS A 154 6.42 4.93 0.63
C HIS A 154 7.90 4.99 1.06
N TRP A 155 8.14 4.70 2.32
CA TRP A 155 9.47 4.65 2.92
C TRP A 155 10.31 3.53 2.32
N ILE A 156 11.52 3.33 2.83
CA ILE A 156 12.36 2.18 2.50
C ILE A 156 11.62 0.89 2.87
N PRO A 157 11.53 -0.13 1.98
CA PRO A 157 10.67 -1.30 2.18
C PRO A 157 11.29 -2.35 3.10
N THR A 158 11.88 -1.92 4.20
CA THR A 158 12.42 -2.75 5.27
C THR A 158 11.87 -2.28 6.62
N PRO A 159 11.65 -3.18 7.58
CA PRO A 159 10.96 -2.83 8.83
C PRO A 159 11.74 -1.87 9.74
N ARG A 160 13.05 -1.73 9.54
CA ARG A 160 13.91 -0.96 10.46
C ARG A 160 15.04 -0.28 9.71
N GLN A 161 15.38 0.96 10.13
CA GLN A 161 16.45 1.76 9.59
C GLN A 161 17.38 2.31 10.70
N ALA A 162 18.67 2.49 10.37
CA ALA A 162 19.60 3.17 11.25
C ALA A 162 19.23 4.67 11.41
N PRO A 163 19.49 5.29 12.58
CA PRO A 163 19.15 6.71 12.81
C PRO A 163 19.68 7.67 11.74
N GLY A 164 20.93 7.52 11.28
CA GLY A 164 21.49 8.38 10.23
C GLY A 164 20.78 8.27 8.88
N VAL A 165 20.20 7.09 8.55
CA VAL A 165 19.36 6.90 7.37
C VAL A 165 18.04 7.62 7.54
N VAL A 166 17.45 7.52 8.74
CA VAL A 166 16.21 8.23 9.09
C VAL A 166 16.40 9.74 8.96
N ASP A 167 17.44 10.29 9.59
CA ASP A 167 17.72 11.73 9.56
C ASP A 167 17.87 12.25 8.14
N ARG A 168 18.66 11.55 7.32
CA ARG A 168 18.86 11.91 5.92
C ARG A 168 17.55 11.98 5.15
N PHE A 169 16.78 10.91 5.20
CA PHE A 169 15.59 10.80 4.33
C PHE A 169 14.38 11.57 4.87
N VAL A 170 14.26 11.76 6.18
CA VAL A 170 13.24 12.68 6.73
C VAL A 170 13.54 14.12 6.33
N ALA A 171 14.80 14.53 6.33
CA ALA A 171 15.20 15.84 5.82
C ALA A 171 14.84 16.02 4.33
N GLU A 172 15.03 14.98 3.48
CA GLU A 172 14.64 15.02 2.08
C GLU A 172 13.11 15.06 1.91
N LEU A 173 12.35 14.29 2.69
CA LEU A 173 10.89 14.34 2.69
C LEU A 173 10.37 15.74 3.07
N ALA A 174 10.93 16.34 4.10
CA ALA A 174 10.59 17.70 4.51
C ALA A 174 10.91 18.73 3.40
N ARG A 175 12.06 18.60 2.75
CA ARG A 175 12.46 19.43 1.61
C ARG A 175 11.56 19.25 0.40
N MET A 176 11.02 18.05 0.18
CA MET A 176 10.04 17.72 -0.87
C MET A 176 8.62 18.12 -0.47
N HIS A 177 8.39 18.64 0.73
CA HIS A 177 7.08 18.96 1.28
C HIS A 177 6.12 17.77 1.33
N VAL A 178 6.63 16.56 1.45
CA VAL A 178 5.85 15.35 1.68
C VAL A 178 5.17 15.45 3.03
N LYS A 179 3.89 15.09 3.09
CA LYS A 179 3.05 15.20 4.28
C LYS A 179 2.59 13.85 4.84
N TRP A 180 2.74 12.79 4.06
CA TRP A 180 2.33 11.43 4.43
C TRP A 180 3.46 10.44 4.14
N VAL A 181 3.72 9.52 5.05
CA VAL A 181 4.73 8.47 4.85
C VAL A 181 4.17 7.12 5.24
N VAL A 182 4.18 6.19 4.29
CA VAL A 182 3.86 4.77 4.52
C VAL A 182 5.13 4.02 4.84
N PHE A 183 5.16 3.24 5.92
CA PHE A 183 6.32 2.45 6.33
C PHE A 183 5.91 1.10 6.92
N LEU A 184 6.83 0.14 6.91
CA LEU A 184 6.60 -1.22 7.39
C LEU A 184 6.92 -1.35 8.89
N GLN A 185 6.10 -2.10 9.62
CA GLN A 185 6.31 -2.45 11.02
C GLN A 185 5.94 -3.91 11.29
N GLU A 186 6.86 -4.68 11.82
CA GLU A 186 6.60 -6.03 12.31
C GLU A 186 5.90 -5.97 13.67
N VAL A 187 4.77 -6.69 13.81
CA VAL A 187 3.94 -6.62 15.03
C VAL A 187 4.68 -7.14 16.28
N GLY A 188 5.54 -8.14 16.11
CA GLY A 188 6.34 -8.69 17.20
C GLY A 188 7.50 -7.81 17.68
N HIS A 189 7.80 -6.71 16.99
CA HIS A 189 8.98 -5.87 17.23
C HIS A 189 8.57 -4.43 17.54
N VAL A 190 7.81 -4.26 18.61
CA VAL A 190 7.37 -2.94 19.09
C VAL A 190 8.58 -2.06 19.44
N GLY A 191 8.61 -0.83 18.92
CA GLY A 191 9.67 0.15 19.16
C GLY A 191 10.74 0.21 18.06
N ASP A 192 10.80 -0.72 17.13
CA ASP A 192 11.83 -0.71 16.06
C ASP A 192 11.79 0.55 15.19
N ASN A 193 10.62 1.14 14.99
CA ASN A 193 10.42 2.39 14.26
C ASN A 193 10.19 3.63 15.14
N ASP A 194 10.47 3.58 16.45
CA ASP A 194 10.25 4.71 17.33
C ASP A 194 10.93 5.98 16.82
N TYR A 195 12.20 5.88 16.49
CA TYR A 195 12.97 7.00 15.99
C TYR A 195 12.43 7.54 14.66
N LEU A 196 12.04 6.68 13.73
CA LEU A 196 11.41 7.09 12.47
C LEU A 196 10.12 7.87 12.74
N VAL A 197 9.23 7.32 13.55
CA VAL A 197 7.93 7.95 13.87
C VAL A 197 8.14 9.31 14.57
N GLU A 198 9.05 9.39 15.52
CA GLU A 198 9.39 10.64 16.22
C GLU A 198 9.89 11.72 15.24
N GLN A 199 10.77 11.36 14.30
CA GLN A 199 11.27 12.27 13.30
C GLN A 199 10.20 12.71 12.29
N LEU A 200 9.34 11.79 11.83
CA LEU A 200 8.23 12.12 10.94
C LEU A 200 7.26 13.10 11.60
N VAL A 201 6.81 12.80 12.82
CA VAL A 201 5.87 13.65 13.58
C VAL A 201 6.47 15.01 13.89
N ALA A 202 7.75 15.07 14.30
CA ALA A 202 8.46 16.33 14.56
C ALA A 202 8.55 17.23 13.32
N ASN A 203 8.55 16.66 12.12
CA ASN A 203 8.54 17.40 10.86
C ASN A 203 7.13 17.62 10.27
N GLY A 204 6.06 17.34 11.03
CA GLY A 204 4.68 17.52 10.59
C GLY A 204 4.27 16.58 9.46
N ILE A 205 4.88 15.41 9.40
CA ILE A 205 4.60 14.34 8.44
C ILE A 205 3.76 13.28 9.13
N MET A 206 2.61 12.93 8.55
CA MET A 206 1.69 11.90 9.06
C MET A 206 2.22 10.51 8.76
N PRO A 207 2.55 9.71 9.77
CA PRO A 207 2.93 8.32 9.57
C PRO A 207 1.71 7.43 9.31
N VAL A 208 1.80 6.58 8.29
CA VAL A 208 0.85 5.50 7.98
C VAL A 208 1.59 4.19 8.16
N MET A 209 1.25 3.45 9.19
CA MET A 209 1.93 2.20 9.52
C MET A 209 1.29 1.03 8.78
N ARG A 210 2.07 0.34 7.96
CA ARG A 210 1.68 -0.94 7.39
C ARG A 210 2.14 -2.06 8.30
N LEU A 211 1.17 -2.77 8.90
CA LEU A 211 1.46 -3.96 9.69
C LEU A 211 2.01 -5.04 8.75
N TYR A 212 3.32 -5.29 8.87
CA TYR A 212 4.00 -6.21 7.99
C TYR A 212 3.68 -7.66 8.34
N GLN A 213 3.17 -8.37 7.36
CA GLN A 213 2.87 -9.79 7.42
C GLN A 213 2.87 -10.35 5.99
N PRO A 214 3.66 -11.40 5.69
CA PRO A 214 3.80 -11.90 4.33
C PRO A 214 2.54 -12.60 3.79
N THR A 215 1.62 -13.00 4.65
CA THR A 215 0.38 -13.68 4.25
C THR A 215 -0.77 -13.35 5.22
N LEU A 216 -2.00 -13.82 4.93
CA LEU A 216 -3.19 -13.64 5.80
C LEU A 216 -3.16 -14.53 7.06
N ASN A 217 -2.01 -14.83 7.62
CA ASN A 217 -1.91 -15.46 8.92
C ASN A 217 -2.16 -14.45 10.05
N PRO A 218 -2.55 -14.90 11.24
CA PRO A 218 -2.55 -14.06 12.42
C PRO A 218 -1.16 -13.43 12.63
N TYR A 219 -1.13 -12.19 13.06
CA TYR A 219 0.13 -11.50 13.34
C TYR A 219 0.89 -12.18 14.50
N GLY A 220 2.21 -12.26 14.37
CA GLY A 220 3.10 -12.89 15.35
C GLY A 220 3.40 -12.03 16.58
N GLY A 221 2.40 -11.28 17.11
CA GLY A 221 2.57 -10.41 18.26
C GLY A 221 1.24 -9.80 18.72
N ASP A 222 1.31 -8.96 19.75
CA ASP A 222 0.16 -8.22 20.27
C ASP A 222 -0.08 -6.94 19.47
N VAL A 223 -1.02 -6.97 18.53
CA VAL A 223 -1.43 -5.81 17.73
C VAL A 223 -1.95 -4.68 18.63
N GLY A 224 -2.69 -5.00 19.70
CA GLY A 224 -3.22 -4.00 20.61
C GLY A 224 -2.11 -3.23 21.32
N ALA A 225 -1.11 -3.92 21.86
CA ALA A 225 0.05 -3.30 22.51
C ALA A 225 0.85 -2.44 21.51
N LEU A 226 1.06 -2.93 20.29
CA LEU A 226 1.74 -2.17 19.24
C LEU A 226 0.97 -0.89 18.91
N VAL A 227 -0.34 -0.98 18.69
CA VAL A 227 -1.17 0.18 18.37
C VAL A 227 -1.16 1.19 19.52
N ALA A 228 -1.34 0.74 20.78
CA ALA A 228 -1.29 1.62 21.94
C ALA A 228 0.05 2.39 22.03
N HIS A 229 1.18 1.68 21.80
CA HIS A 229 2.52 2.27 21.81
C HIS A 229 2.66 3.37 20.75
N TYR A 230 2.34 3.07 19.50
CA TYR A 230 2.53 4.02 18.40
C TYR A 230 1.44 5.11 18.33
N ARG A 231 0.24 4.84 18.87
CA ARG A 231 -0.77 5.90 19.07
C ARG A 231 -0.25 6.99 19.99
N ALA A 232 0.42 6.62 21.07
CA ALA A 232 1.03 7.59 21.99
C ALA A 232 2.12 8.45 21.30
N LYS A 233 2.69 7.99 20.19
CA LYS A 233 3.70 8.70 19.37
C LYS A 233 3.12 9.43 18.16
N GLY A 234 1.79 9.39 17.94
CA GLY A 234 1.11 10.12 16.86
C GLY A 234 0.80 9.30 15.60
N VAL A 235 0.93 7.98 15.61
CA VAL A 235 0.45 7.13 14.52
C VAL A 235 -1.04 6.90 14.67
N TYR A 236 -1.83 7.25 13.66
CA TYR A 236 -3.28 7.07 13.63
C TYR A 236 -3.70 5.94 12.69
N TYR A 237 -3.05 5.78 11.55
CA TYR A 237 -3.43 4.94 10.43
C TYR A 237 -2.63 3.64 10.40
N TYR A 238 -3.35 2.50 10.43
CA TYR A 238 -2.77 1.15 10.44
C TYR A 238 -3.29 0.34 9.27
N GLN A 239 -2.48 0.16 8.22
CA GLN A 239 -2.82 -0.71 7.10
C GLN A 239 -2.70 -2.17 7.53
N ILE A 240 -3.78 -2.94 7.34
CA ILE A 240 -3.87 -4.34 7.74
C ILE A 240 -3.75 -5.23 6.52
N TYR A 241 -2.70 -6.04 6.47
CA TYR A 241 -2.29 -6.89 5.34
C TYR A 241 -1.97 -6.11 4.05
N ASN A 242 -1.43 -6.83 3.08
CA ASN A 242 -1.09 -6.32 1.77
C ASN A 242 -1.74 -7.19 0.70
N GLU A 243 -2.22 -6.59 -0.37
CA GLU A 243 -2.72 -7.18 -1.62
C GLU A 243 -3.43 -8.55 -1.47
N PRO A 244 -4.46 -8.67 -0.59
CA PRO A 244 -5.10 -9.96 -0.30
C PRO A 244 -5.85 -10.58 -1.51
N ASN A 245 -5.98 -9.84 -2.60
CA ASN A 245 -6.51 -10.35 -3.88
C ASN A 245 -5.43 -11.01 -4.77
N VAL A 246 -4.20 -11.12 -4.27
CA VAL A 246 -3.07 -11.81 -4.92
C VAL A 246 -2.85 -13.16 -4.26
N ASN A 247 -2.72 -14.24 -5.04
CA ASN A 247 -2.67 -15.60 -4.52
C ASN A 247 -1.49 -15.85 -3.57
N VAL A 248 -0.30 -15.30 -3.87
CA VAL A 248 0.90 -15.49 -3.06
C VAL A 248 0.84 -14.78 -1.70
N GLU A 249 0.02 -13.75 -1.57
CA GLU A 249 -0.25 -13.07 -0.29
C GLU A 249 -1.21 -13.88 0.62
N ASN A 250 -1.66 -15.04 0.15
CA ASN A 250 -2.60 -15.88 0.87
C ASN A 250 -1.97 -17.21 1.26
N THR A 251 -2.04 -17.57 2.55
CA THR A 251 -1.49 -18.82 3.11
C THR A 251 -1.97 -20.08 2.40
N GLN A 252 -3.17 -20.04 1.82
CA GLN A 252 -3.73 -21.17 1.08
C GLN A 252 -3.39 -21.14 -0.42
N GLY A 253 -2.62 -20.15 -0.88
CA GLY A 253 -2.23 -20.02 -2.28
C GLY A 253 -3.35 -19.53 -3.20
N PHE A 254 -4.46 -19.03 -2.67
CA PHE A 254 -5.53 -18.40 -3.44
C PHE A 254 -6.22 -17.28 -2.66
N ALA A 255 -6.60 -16.24 -3.39
CA ALA A 255 -7.29 -15.08 -2.84
C ALA A 255 -8.75 -15.41 -2.47
N ASN A 256 -9.17 -15.00 -1.26
CA ASN A 256 -10.51 -15.27 -0.75
C ASN A 256 -11.05 -14.07 0.04
N PRO A 257 -12.04 -13.33 -0.48
CA PRO A 257 -12.58 -12.12 0.15
C PRO A 257 -13.19 -12.39 1.55
N ASN A 258 -13.88 -13.51 1.73
CA ASN A 258 -14.51 -13.85 3.02
C ASN A 258 -13.46 -14.14 4.08
N ARG A 259 -12.41 -14.89 3.73
CA ARG A 259 -11.30 -15.14 4.65
C ARG A 259 -10.56 -13.87 5.01
N TYR A 260 -10.31 -13.01 4.02
CA TYR A 260 -9.71 -11.71 4.27
C TYR A 260 -10.57 -10.86 5.21
N ALA A 261 -11.88 -10.79 4.97
CA ALA A 261 -12.81 -10.05 5.84
C ALA A 261 -12.72 -10.48 7.30
N LEU A 262 -12.69 -11.79 7.57
CA LEU A 262 -12.55 -12.35 8.92
C LEU A 262 -11.20 -11.99 9.55
N ALA A 263 -10.09 -12.19 8.82
CA ALA A 263 -8.75 -11.88 9.30
C ALA A 263 -8.58 -10.37 9.56
N TRP A 264 -9.09 -9.53 8.66
CA TRP A 264 -9.12 -8.09 8.82
C TRP A 264 -9.93 -7.67 10.06
N ALA A 265 -11.15 -8.19 10.25
CA ALA A 265 -12.02 -7.80 11.35
C ALA A 265 -11.40 -8.12 12.72
N ILE A 266 -10.72 -9.26 12.86
CA ILE A 266 -10.02 -9.63 14.09
C ILE A 266 -8.95 -8.59 14.44
N THR A 267 -8.14 -8.20 13.47
CA THR A 267 -7.07 -7.22 13.64
C THR A 267 -7.62 -5.80 13.79
N ALA A 268 -8.59 -5.41 12.97
CA ALA A 268 -9.23 -4.10 13.00
C ALA A 268 -9.85 -3.79 14.36
N ARG A 269 -10.46 -4.79 15.01
CA ARG A 269 -11.00 -4.66 16.37
C ARG A 269 -9.91 -4.31 17.39
N GLN A 270 -8.73 -4.93 17.29
CA GLN A 270 -7.59 -4.58 18.15
C GLN A 270 -7.08 -3.16 17.88
N VAL A 271 -7.04 -2.76 16.60
CA VAL A 271 -6.64 -1.41 16.20
C VAL A 271 -7.61 -0.37 16.78
N VAL A 272 -8.91 -0.53 16.56
CA VAL A 272 -9.94 0.42 17.05
C VAL A 272 -9.96 0.50 18.57
N ASN A 273 -9.90 -0.66 19.26
CA ASN A 273 -9.92 -0.71 20.72
C ASN A 273 -8.72 0.02 21.38
N ASN A 274 -7.65 0.24 20.62
CA ASN A 274 -6.47 0.98 21.08
C ASN A 274 -6.34 2.37 20.42
N GLY A 275 -7.45 2.90 19.88
CA GLY A 275 -7.56 4.25 19.34
C GLY A 275 -6.91 4.46 17.98
N GLY A 276 -6.62 3.38 17.24
CA GLY A 276 -6.12 3.42 15.88
C GLY A 276 -7.25 3.37 14.83
N LEU A 277 -6.92 3.70 13.60
CA LEU A 277 -7.79 3.67 12.44
C LEU A 277 -7.37 2.53 11.50
N PRO A 278 -8.19 1.46 11.38
CA PRO A 278 -7.81 0.29 10.59
C PRO A 278 -7.95 0.56 9.09
N GLY A 279 -6.92 0.25 8.32
CA GLY A 279 -6.94 0.29 6.87
C GLY A 279 -7.50 -0.99 6.28
N LEU A 280 -8.44 -0.86 5.36
CA LEU A 280 -9.01 -1.94 4.56
C LEU A 280 -8.43 -1.88 3.16
N GLY A 281 -8.18 -3.02 2.53
CA GLY A 281 -7.79 -3.07 1.13
C GLY A 281 -6.30 -3.21 0.93
N ALA A 282 -5.67 -2.23 0.25
CA ALA A 282 -4.38 -2.36 -0.42
C ALA A 282 -4.43 -3.42 -1.53
N LEU A 283 -5.45 -3.34 -2.38
CA LEU A 283 -5.68 -4.33 -3.46
C LEU A 283 -4.80 -4.05 -4.66
N SER A 284 -4.24 -5.11 -5.24
CA SER A 284 -3.46 -5.04 -6.47
C SER A 284 -4.37 -5.01 -7.70
N PRO A 285 -4.32 -3.97 -8.56
CA PRO A 285 -5.06 -3.98 -9.81
C PRO A 285 -4.63 -5.09 -10.79
N GLY A 286 -3.47 -5.72 -10.54
CA GLY A 286 -2.93 -6.83 -11.32
C GLY A 286 -3.04 -8.20 -10.65
N GLY A 287 -3.74 -8.29 -9.52
CA GLY A 287 -3.94 -9.54 -8.79
C GLY A 287 -4.77 -10.57 -9.57
N GLU A 288 -4.65 -11.84 -9.22
CA GLU A 288 -5.40 -12.94 -9.87
C GLU A 288 -6.89 -12.84 -9.60
N TYR A 289 -7.30 -12.30 -8.46
CA TYR A 289 -8.70 -11.97 -8.22
C TYR A 289 -8.95 -10.51 -8.61
N ASN A 290 -10.02 -10.24 -9.38
CA ASN A 290 -10.38 -8.87 -9.75
C ASN A 290 -10.57 -8.00 -8.51
N HIS A 291 -9.82 -6.91 -8.42
CA HIS A 291 -9.75 -6.07 -7.22
C HIS A 291 -11.07 -5.37 -6.88
N TYR A 292 -11.89 -5.02 -7.89
CA TYR A 292 -13.20 -4.41 -7.66
C TYR A 292 -14.18 -5.42 -7.08
N GLU A 293 -14.25 -6.62 -7.68
CA GLU A 293 -15.08 -7.69 -7.16
C GLU A 293 -14.61 -8.16 -5.78
N PHE A 294 -13.30 -8.21 -5.55
CA PHE A 294 -12.74 -8.56 -4.26
C PHE A 294 -13.18 -7.58 -3.17
N LEU A 295 -13.13 -6.26 -3.44
CA LEU A 295 -13.60 -5.24 -2.51
C LEU A 295 -15.09 -5.38 -2.22
N ASP A 296 -15.91 -5.50 -3.27
CA ASP A 296 -17.37 -5.64 -3.14
C ASP A 296 -17.75 -6.84 -2.27
N ARG A 297 -17.12 -7.99 -2.51
CA ARG A 297 -17.34 -9.21 -1.72
C ARG A 297 -16.78 -9.12 -0.30
N THR A 298 -15.65 -8.44 -0.11
CA THR A 298 -15.09 -8.22 1.22
C THR A 298 -16.02 -7.37 2.08
N LEU A 299 -16.55 -6.28 1.56
CA LEU A 299 -17.52 -5.42 2.28
C LEU A 299 -18.80 -6.20 2.59
N SER A 300 -19.32 -6.98 1.63
CA SER A 300 -20.46 -7.88 1.86
C SER A 300 -20.19 -8.89 2.99
N ALA A 301 -18.99 -9.47 3.02
CA ALA A 301 -18.62 -10.45 4.05
C ALA A 301 -18.49 -9.79 5.44
N ILE A 302 -17.91 -8.60 5.55
CA ILE A 302 -17.83 -7.85 6.81
C ILE A 302 -19.24 -7.57 7.35
N GLN A 303 -20.17 -7.15 6.51
CA GLN A 303 -21.57 -6.92 6.89
C GLN A 303 -22.27 -8.23 7.30
N PHE A 304 -22.06 -9.31 6.53
CA PHE A 304 -22.65 -10.63 6.83
C PHE A 304 -22.18 -11.19 8.18
N HIS A 305 -20.93 -10.92 8.57
CA HIS A 305 -20.38 -11.35 9.87
C HIS A 305 -20.75 -10.42 11.04
N GLY A 306 -21.45 -9.32 10.79
CA GLY A 306 -21.86 -8.36 11.84
C GLY A 306 -20.72 -7.48 12.33
N ASP A 307 -19.70 -7.28 11.50
CA ASP A 307 -18.49 -6.48 11.80
C ASP A 307 -18.53 -5.07 11.18
N GLU A 308 -19.68 -4.63 10.65
CA GLU A 308 -19.85 -3.36 9.96
C GLU A 308 -19.50 -2.12 10.80
N ASN A 309 -19.62 -2.19 12.12
CA ASN A 309 -19.24 -1.09 13.00
C ASN A 309 -17.72 -0.77 12.95
N LEU A 310 -16.88 -1.74 12.58
CA LEU A 310 -15.45 -1.50 12.36
C LEU A 310 -15.22 -0.52 11.20
N LEU A 311 -16.12 -0.54 10.19
CA LEU A 311 -16.06 0.36 9.04
C LEU A 311 -16.40 1.81 9.40
N ASN A 312 -16.93 2.09 10.59
CA ASN A 312 -17.18 3.45 11.06
C ASN A 312 -15.88 4.21 11.33
N HIS A 313 -14.80 3.50 11.63
CA HIS A 313 -13.47 4.02 11.93
C HIS A 313 -12.42 3.64 10.88
N ALA A 314 -12.83 2.94 9.82
CA ALA A 314 -11.93 2.44 8.79
C ALA A 314 -11.62 3.48 7.72
N TRP A 315 -10.49 3.28 7.08
CA TRP A 315 -10.09 3.94 5.84
C TRP A 315 -9.72 2.90 4.79
N LEU A 316 -9.72 3.27 3.51
CA LEU A 316 -9.36 2.38 2.42
C LEU A 316 -7.93 2.65 1.96
N SER A 317 -7.09 1.62 2.02
CA SER A 317 -5.75 1.63 1.44
C SER A 317 -5.85 1.33 -0.05
N VAL A 318 -5.15 2.11 -0.88
CA VAL A 318 -5.25 2.03 -2.34
C VAL A 318 -3.86 1.84 -2.94
N HIS A 319 -3.72 0.85 -3.85
CA HIS A 319 -2.56 0.72 -4.72
C HIS A 319 -2.95 1.19 -6.12
N ASN A 320 -2.69 2.44 -6.44
CA ASN A 320 -3.06 3.04 -7.71
C ASN A 320 -1.86 3.30 -8.61
N TYR A 321 -1.17 2.22 -8.95
CA TYR A 321 -0.10 2.25 -9.96
C TYR A 321 -0.66 2.66 -11.32
N HIS A 322 -0.12 3.74 -11.86
CA HIS A 322 -0.48 4.22 -13.19
C HIS A 322 0.01 3.26 -14.29
N GLY A 323 1.19 2.68 -14.09
CA GLY A 323 1.83 1.85 -15.10
C GLY A 323 2.15 2.65 -16.36
N LEU A 324 1.74 2.12 -17.51
CA LEU A 324 1.83 2.76 -18.83
C LEU A 324 0.44 3.14 -19.38
N ARG A 325 -0.59 3.13 -18.52
CA ARG A 325 -1.97 3.46 -18.90
C ARG A 325 -2.17 4.97 -19.00
N ALA A 326 -3.28 5.36 -19.59
CA ALA A 326 -3.75 6.74 -19.51
C ALA A 326 -4.02 7.13 -18.04
N PHE A 327 -3.92 8.40 -17.72
CA PHE A 327 -4.09 8.88 -16.35
C PHE A 327 -5.50 8.56 -15.80
N ASP A 328 -6.50 8.64 -16.65
CA ASP A 328 -7.92 8.37 -16.37
C ASP A 328 -8.37 6.94 -16.70
N ASP A 329 -7.42 6.05 -16.98
CA ASP A 329 -7.74 4.62 -17.16
C ASP A 329 -8.38 4.07 -15.85
N PRO A 330 -9.50 3.34 -15.92
CA PRO A 330 -10.17 2.78 -14.75
C PRO A 330 -9.26 1.93 -13.85
N ASP A 331 -8.29 1.20 -14.43
CA ASP A 331 -7.30 0.42 -13.67
C ASP A 331 -5.99 1.19 -13.44
N GLY A 332 -6.00 2.52 -13.63
CA GLY A 332 -4.87 3.41 -13.49
C GLY A 332 -4.88 4.21 -12.21
N PHE A 333 -4.44 5.47 -12.28
CA PHE A 333 -4.34 6.35 -11.14
C PHE A 333 -5.71 6.65 -10.48
N LEU A 334 -6.75 6.87 -11.28
CA LEU A 334 -8.08 7.26 -10.81
C LEU A 334 -8.97 6.08 -10.38
N LEU A 335 -8.44 4.86 -10.27
CA LEU A 335 -9.21 3.66 -9.87
C LEU A 335 -9.91 3.82 -8.50
N PHE A 336 -9.41 4.69 -7.64
CA PHE A 336 -10.02 4.96 -6.33
C PHE A 336 -11.45 5.53 -6.43
N ARG A 337 -11.83 6.13 -7.56
CA ARG A 337 -13.21 6.60 -7.81
C ARG A 337 -14.18 5.42 -7.89
N THR A 338 -13.79 4.36 -8.60
CA THR A 338 -14.59 3.12 -8.66
C THR A 338 -14.63 2.42 -7.30
N TYR A 339 -13.55 2.47 -6.54
CA TYR A 339 -13.58 1.98 -5.14
C TYR A 339 -14.56 2.78 -4.29
N ASP A 340 -14.64 4.10 -4.44
CA ASP A 340 -15.62 4.93 -3.72
C ASP A 340 -17.05 4.57 -4.11
N GLU A 341 -17.32 4.30 -5.38
CA GLU A 341 -18.64 3.84 -5.84
C GLU A 341 -19.05 2.53 -5.16
N ILE A 342 -18.11 1.56 -5.06
CA ILE A 342 -18.34 0.29 -4.36
C ILE A 342 -18.57 0.53 -2.86
N VAL A 343 -17.74 1.34 -2.22
CA VAL A 343 -17.91 1.70 -0.80
C VAL A 343 -19.26 2.34 -0.55
N ARG A 344 -19.66 3.30 -1.37
CA ARG A 344 -20.97 3.97 -1.24
C ARG A 344 -22.16 3.04 -1.50
N LYS A 345 -22.01 2.04 -2.35
CA LYS A 345 -23.04 1.00 -2.54
C LYS A 345 -23.35 0.27 -1.22
N HIS A 346 -22.33 -0.04 -0.42
CA HIS A 346 -22.46 -0.76 0.85
C HIS A 346 -22.77 0.15 2.05
N LEU A 347 -22.08 1.29 2.16
CA LEU A 347 -22.07 2.12 3.35
C LEU A 347 -22.90 3.40 3.25
N ARG A 348 -23.40 3.76 2.04
CA ARG A 348 -24.09 5.01 1.72
C ARG A 348 -23.27 6.27 2.01
N ARG A 349 -21.95 6.12 2.15
CA ARG A 349 -20.98 7.18 2.38
C ARG A 349 -19.63 6.79 1.82
N SER A 350 -18.74 7.77 1.61
CA SER A 350 -17.34 7.52 1.30
C SER A 350 -16.56 7.18 2.57
N LEU A 351 -15.49 6.39 2.42
CA LEU A 351 -14.44 6.25 3.40
C LEU A 351 -13.25 7.15 3.02
N PRO A 352 -12.44 7.61 3.98
CA PRO A 352 -11.14 8.17 3.64
C PRO A 352 -10.31 7.15 2.86
N MET A 353 -9.60 7.63 1.84
CA MET A 353 -8.71 6.79 1.03
C MET A 353 -7.30 7.34 1.06
N ILE A 354 -6.32 6.47 1.24
CA ILE A 354 -4.90 6.79 1.17
C ILE A 354 -4.27 5.88 0.13
N GLY A 355 -3.71 6.47 -0.92
CA GLY A 355 -2.85 5.76 -1.86
C GLY A 355 -1.55 5.40 -1.16
N THR A 356 -1.41 4.13 -0.77
CA THR A 356 -0.26 3.65 0.00
C THR A 356 0.87 3.17 -0.89
N GLU A 357 0.57 2.81 -2.13
CA GLU A 357 1.54 2.53 -3.18
C GLU A 357 1.01 3.00 -4.52
N GLY A 358 1.89 3.54 -5.34
CA GLY A 358 1.56 3.93 -6.70
C GLY A 358 2.79 4.40 -7.48
N GLY A 359 2.58 4.76 -8.72
CA GLY A 359 3.65 5.27 -9.57
C GLY A 359 3.54 4.82 -11.01
N SER A 360 4.62 5.08 -11.75
CA SER A 360 4.76 4.73 -13.16
C SER A 360 5.80 3.62 -13.34
N TYR A 361 5.55 2.71 -14.25
CA TYR A 361 6.51 1.68 -14.68
C TYR A 361 7.28 2.10 -15.95
N SER A 362 7.28 3.36 -16.31
CA SER A 362 8.04 3.82 -17.48
C SER A 362 9.54 3.70 -17.24
N PRO A 363 10.29 2.98 -18.08
CA PRO A 363 11.75 2.99 -18.03
C PRO A 363 12.35 4.33 -18.50
N ASN A 364 11.58 5.14 -19.19
CA ASN A 364 11.98 6.48 -19.61
C ASN A 364 11.79 7.46 -18.44
N THR A 365 12.89 7.92 -17.88
CA THR A 365 12.91 8.79 -16.71
C THR A 365 12.18 10.12 -16.94
N ALA A 366 12.22 10.69 -18.13
CA ALA A 366 11.50 11.93 -18.44
C ALA A 366 9.98 11.70 -18.44
N VAL A 367 9.51 10.59 -19.04
CA VAL A 367 8.11 10.20 -19.01
C VAL A 367 7.67 9.91 -17.58
N ALA A 368 8.47 9.16 -16.81
CA ALA A 368 8.17 8.88 -15.40
C ALA A 368 8.07 10.17 -14.58
N THR A 369 8.99 11.13 -14.79
CA THR A 369 8.95 12.45 -14.14
C THR A 369 7.65 13.19 -14.44
N GLN A 370 7.23 13.23 -15.71
CA GLN A 370 5.98 13.88 -16.11
C GLN A 370 4.75 13.23 -15.47
N LEU A 371 4.68 11.89 -15.50
CA LEU A 371 3.56 11.14 -14.92
C LEU A 371 3.47 11.34 -13.41
N LEU A 372 4.60 11.30 -12.69
CA LEU A 372 4.64 11.57 -11.26
C LEU A 372 4.24 13.01 -10.94
N ALA A 373 4.75 13.98 -11.68
CA ALA A 373 4.36 15.39 -11.53
C ALA A 373 2.84 15.58 -11.73
N GLN A 374 2.23 14.85 -12.67
CA GLN A 374 0.79 14.85 -12.89
C GLN A 374 0.03 14.25 -11.71
N GLN A 375 0.47 13.11 -11.17
CA GLN A 375 -0.15 12.45 -10.02
C GLN A 375 -0.12 13.34 -8.78
N TYR A 376 1.03 13.91 -8.44
CA TYR A 376 1.17 14.80 -7.30
C TYR A 376 0.47 16.17 -7.52
N GLY A 377 0.49 16.68 -8.74
CA GLY A 377 -0.26 17.89 -9.11
C GLY A 377 -1.77 17.71 -8.95
N TYR A 378 -2.28 16.53 -9.25
CA TYR A 378 -3.69 16.18 -9.08
C TYR A 378 -4.16 16.31 -7.62
N MET A 379 -3.29 16.03 -6.65
CA MET A 379 -3.66 16.06 -5.23
C MET A 379 -4.18 17.42 -4.77
N GLY A 380 -3.80 18.51 -5.44
CA GLY A 380 -4.33 19.85 -5.17
C GLY A 380 -5.83 20.01 -5.50
N THR A 381 -6.42 19.10 -6.26
CA THR A 381 -7.81 19.10 -6.71
C THR A 381 -8.51 17.74 -6.49
N ALA A 382 -7.87 16.86 -5.75
CA ALA A 382 -8.38 15.52 -5.48
C ALA A 382 -9.73 15.57 -4.73
N GLU A 383 -10.52 14.54 -4.90
CA GLU A 383 -11.77 14.33 -4.18
C GLU A 383 -11.54 14.41 -2.66
N PRO A 384 -12.45 15.03 -1.88
CA PRO A 384 -12.24 15.26 -0.44
C PRO A 384 -11.99 13.99 0.39
N TYR A 385 -12.41 12.83 -0.12
CA TYR A 385 -12.20 11.54 0.53
C TYR A 385 -10.86 10.90 0.15
N TYR A 386 -10.16 11.37 -0.90
CA TYR A 386 -8.84 10.87 -1.31
C TYR A 386 -7.75 11.75 -0.65
N PHE A 387 -7.22 11.28 0.48
CA PHE A 387 -6.37 12.09 1.37
C PHE A 387 -4.95 12.23 0.88
N ALA A 388 -4.35 11.16 0.40
CA ALA A 388 -2.95 11.16 -0.02
C ALA A 388 -2.66 10.15 -1.13
N PHE A 389 -1.64 10.46 -1.91
CA PHE A 389 -1.01 9.58 -2.88
C PHE A 389 0.43 9.36 -2.50
N SER A 390 0.85 8.09 -2.32
CA SER A 390 2.23 7.73 -2.01
C SER A 390 2.88 6.99 -3.19
N TYR A 391 3.98 7.54 -3.68
CA TYR A 391 4.80 6.87 -4.68
C TYR A 391 5.58 5.71 -4.05
N TRP A 392 5.66 4.60 -4.74
CA TRP A 392 6.57 3.50 -4.44
C TRP A 392 7.83 3.68 -5.26
N LEU A 393 9.04 4.00 -4.71
CA LEU A 393 9.35 4.19 -3.29
C LEU A 393 10.41 5.29 -3.13
N LEU A 394 10.64 5.76 -1.89
CA LEU A 394 11.63 6.79 -1.58
C LEU A 394 13.06 6.32 -1.89
N ALA A 395 13.47 5.23 -1.27
CA ALA A 395 14.76 4.58 -1.49
C ALA A 395 14.60 3.08 -1.27
N ASN A 396 15.38 2.26 -1.98
CA ASN A 396 15.27 0.81 -1.86
C ASN A 396 16.01 0.31 -0.63
N GLN A 397 17.29 0.63 -0.55
CA GLN A 397 18.12 0.24 0.59
C GLN A 397 19.36 1.13 0.68
N GLU A 398 19.75 1.49 1.89
CA GLU A 398 21.02 2.14 2.11
C GLU A 398 22.01 1.21 2.82
N GLY A 399 23.11 0.88 2.15
CA GLY A 399 24.21 0.11 2.72
C GLY A 399 24.09 -1.42 2.72
N GLY A 400 23.02 -2.00 2.14
CA GLY A 400 22.83 -3.44 2.04
C GLY A 400 22.82 -3.99 0.63
N SER A 401 22.49 -5.27 0.48
CA SER A 401 22.22 -5.86 -0.83
C SER A 401 21.01 -5.21 -1.45
N ILE A 402 21.18 -4.71 -2.66
CA ILE A 402 20.13 -4.02 -3.38
C ILE A 402 19.32 -5.07 -4.11
N ASP A 403 18.01 -5.06 -3.91
CA ASP A 403 17.12 -5.77 -4.81
C ASP A 403 16.96 -4.92 -6.09
N ASP A 404 17.58 -5.35 -7.17
CA ASP A 404 17.54 -4.66 -8.46
C ASP A 404 16.10 -4.44 -8.96
N ALA A 405 15.14 -5.28 -8.52
CA ALA A 405 13.75 -5.13 -8.87
C ALA A 405 13.12 -3.83 -8.33
N TRP A 406 13.61 -3.35 -7.19
CA TRP A 406 13.10 -2.14 -6.55
C TRP A 406 13.99 -0.92 -6.76
N GLU A 407 15.30 -1.13 -6.94
CA GLU A 407 16.26 -0.04 -7.08
C GLU A 407 15.90 0.93 -8.21
N TRP A 408 15.47 0.42 -9.36
CA TRP A 408 15.10 1.27 -10.49
C TRP A 408 13.84 2.13 -10.26
N GLN A 409 13.01 1.77 -9.28
CA GLN A 409 11.82 2.54 -8.89
C GLN A 409 12.14 3.60 -7.83
N ALA A 410 13.21 3.42 -7.05
CA ALA A 410 13.57 4.34 -5.98
C ALA A 410 13.85 5.76 -6.50
N LEU A 411 13.37 6.79 -5.77
CA LEU A 411 13.69 8.18 -6.07
C LEU A 411 15.15 8.48 -5.76
N PHE A 412 15.66 7.95 -4.65
CA PHE A 412 17.05 8.05 -4.25
C PHE A 412 17.72 6.67 -4.41
N ARG A 413 18.57 6.56 -5.41
CA ARG A 413 19.38 5.37 -5.71
C ARG A 413 20.81 5.62 -5.27
N ARG A 414 21.67 4.60 -5.32
CA ARG A 414 23.08 4.72 -4.94
C ARG A 414 23.77 5.90 -5.59
N ASP A 415 23.69 6.02 -6.91
CA ASP A 415 24.41 7.01 -7.70
C ASP A 415 23.47 7.88 -8.56
N PHE A 416 22.19 7.94 -8.19
CA PHE A 416 21.20 8.64 -8.98
C PHE A 416 20.04 9.16 -8.13
N VAL A 417 19.66 10.41 -8.36
CA VAL A 417 18.43 10.99 -7.83
C VAL A 417 17.45 11.19 -8.97
N HIS A 418 16.25 10.65 -8.82
CA HIS A 418 15.22 10.74 -9.87
C HIS A 418 14.89 12.22 -10.15
N PRO A 419 14.84 12.68 -11.42
CA PRO A 419 14.61 14.08 -11.76
C PRO A 419 13.36 14.70 -11.17
N VAL A 420 12.30 13.92 -10.92
CA VAL A 420 11.10 14.43 -10.26
C VAL A 420 11.40 15.11 -8.91
N VAL A 421 12.44 14.68 -8.20
CA VAL A 421 12.86 15.28 -6.93
C VAL A 421 13.27 16.74 -7.13
N THR A 422 14.15 16.99 -8.09
CA THR A 422 14.70 18.31 -8.35
C THR A 422 13.83 19.18 -9.27
N GLU A 423 13.12 18.57 -10.21
CA GLU A 423 12.33 19.28 -11.21
C GLU A 423 10.91 19.59 -10.75
N PHE A 424 10.35 18.75 -9.89
CA PHE A 424 8.98 18.92 -9.38
C PHE A 424 8.96 19.24 -7.89
N PHE A 425 9.38 18.30 -7.01
CA PHE A 425 9.21 18.46 -5.57
C PHE A 425 9.89 19.71 -5.00
N TYR A 426 11.18 19.91 -5.27
CA TYR A 426 11.91 21.07 -4.73
C TYR A 426 11.44 22.41 -5.30
N ARG A 427 10.76 22.43 -6.45
CA ARG A 427 10.26 23.66 -7.07
C ARG A 427 8.85 24.03 -6.64
N ASN A 428 8.01 23.03 -6.40
CA ASN A 428 6.58 23.24 -6.12
C ASN A 428 6.23 23.16 -4.64
N GLY A 429 7.14 22.77 -3.79
CA GLY A 429 6.97 22.71 -2.35
C GLY A 429 7.24 24.04 -1.62
N ARG A 430 7.09 25.21 -2.28
CA ARG A 430 7.28 26.54 -1.67
C ARG A 430 5.98 27.16 -1.24
#